data_492bf7b301bfea2618585df69c7d0546
#
_entry.id   492bf7b301bfea2618585df69c7d0546
#
_cell.length_a   1.000
_cell.length_b   1.000
_cell.length_c   1.000
_cell.angle_alpha   90.00
_cell.angle_beta   90.00
_cell.angle_gamma   90.00
#
_symmetry.space_group_name_H-M   'P 1'
#
loop_
_entity.id
_entity.type
_entity.pdbx_description
1 polymer ?
#
loop_
_entity_poly.entity_id
_entity_poly.type
_entity_poly.pdbx_seq_one_letter_code
_entity_poly.pdbx_strand_id
1 'polypeptide(L)'
;YHDEHQNAIRISSLKKFEGDLAFAGFAAKFVVSGHESYQIKGKRYLVEKGEYILGNAGTMASIEINGHDDTKGLCVDISERIINEVADYHFSQSGDLKEFLLTDQFLVNTYKARNTNLGYALHEINRQVSGGQHSNELLNTELFYSIAESIVADQAIIYEQYSRLQFKKTETRQSLFRQLLEAREYMDAHLSDDIHLDQIIRNAFMSKYHFIRLFKATFILSPYQYILRKRLESARVQLLGGSNVTETAF
;
A
#
# COMPACT_ATOMS: atom_id res chain seq x y z
N TYR A 1 -2.77 -17.87 -14.28
CA TYR A 1 -2.13 -18.95 -13.51
C TYR A 1 -2.80 -19.08 -12.13
N HIS A 2 -3.04 -20.26 -11.67
CA HIS A 2 -3.42 -20.58 -10.30
C HIS A 2 -2.79 -21.92 -9.91
N ASP A 3 -2.46 -22.06 -8.65
CA ASP A 3 -1.95 -23.31 -8.10
C ASP A 3 -3.02 -24.05 -7.25
N GLU A 4 -2.68 -25.24 -6.77
CA GLU A 4 -3.57 -26.07 -5.91
C GLU A 4 -3.90 -25.40 -4.56
N HIS A 5 -3.16 -24.36 -4.18
CA HIS A 5 -3.27 -23.67 -2.89
C HIS A 5 -3.98 -22.33 -2.97
N GLN A 6 -4.71 -22.06 -4.07
CA GLN A 6 -5.44 -20.80 -4.32
C GLN A 6 -4.54 -19.58 -4.54
N ASN A 7 -3.23 -19.76 -4.75
CA ASN A 7 -2.40 -18.67 -5.23
C ASN A 7 -2.65 -18.43 -6.71
N ALA A 8 -2.77 -17.19 -7.12
CA ALA A 8 -3.12 -16.88 -8.49
C ALA A 8 -2.54 -15.56 -8.97
N ILE A 9 -2.22 -15.54 -10.27
CA ILE A 9 -1.90 -14.31 -11.00
C ILE A 9 -2.91 -14.19 -12.13
N ARG A 10 -3.65 -13.09 -12.16
CA ARG A 10 -4.70 -12.80 -13.15
C ARG A 10 -4.46 -11.44 -13.76
N ILE A 11 -4.74 -11.33 -15.06
CA ILE A 11 -4.70 -10.08 -15.81
C ILE A 11 -6.12 -9.77 -16.26
N SER A 12 -6.48 -8.51 -16.15
CA SER A 12 -7.74 -7.98 -16.65
C SER A 12 -7.51 -6.84 -17.64
N SER A 13 -8.43 -6.72 -18.60
CA SER A 13 -8.54 -5.56 -19.48
C SER A 13 -10.03 -5.29 -19.68
N LEU A 14 -10.55 -4.26 -19.03
CA LEU A 14 -11.97 -3.99 -18.92
C LEU A 14 -12.25 -2.50 -19.13
N LYS A 15 -13.26 -2.15 -19.95
CA LYS A 15 -13.75 -0.77 -20.10
C LYS A 15 -14.74 -0.39 -19.02
N LYS A 16 -15.62 -1.33 -18.71
CA LYS A 16 -16.67 -1.13 -17.71
C LYS A 16 -16.89 -2.42 -16.93
N PHE A 17 -16.90 -2.30 -15.63
CA PHE A 17 -17.21 -3.41 -14.73
C PHE A 17 -17.76 -2.85 -13.41
N GLU A 18 -18.76 -3.51 -12.87
CA GLU A 18 -19.29 -3.26 -11.53
C GLU A 18 -19.62 -4.61 -10.89
N GLY A 19 -19.21 -4.82 -9.66
CA GLY A 19 -19.49 -6.07 -8.96
C GLY A 19 -18.88 -6.14 -7.57
N ASP A 20 -19.30 -7.16 -6.82
CA ASP A 20 -18.76 -7.43 -5.49
C ASP A 20 -17.62 -8.45 -5.59
N LEU A 21 -16.61 -8.24 -4.77
CA LEU A 21 -15.38 -9.01 -4.74
C LEU A 21 -15.03 -9.38 -3.30
N ALA A 22 -14.85 -10.65 -3.03
CA ALA A 22 -14.22 -11.15 -1.81
C ALA A 22 -12.75 -11.46 -2.07
N PHE A 23 -11.87 -10.99 -1.20
CA PHE A 23 -10.45 -11.35 -1.24
C PHE A 23 -10.28 -12.74 -0.63
N ALA A 24 -9.83 -13.72 -1.43
CA ALA A 24 -9.72 -15.13 -1.03
C ALA A 24 -8.47 -15.43 -0.17
N GLY A 25 -7.64 -14.44 0.06
CA GLY A 25 -6.39 -14.48 0.83
C GLY A 25 -5.83 -13.08 0.85
N PHE A 26 -4.52 -12.93 0.85
CA PHE A 26 -3.91 -11.64 0.54
C PHE A 26 -3.99 -11.40 -0.96
N ALA A 27 -4.64 -10.31 -1.32
CA ALA A 27 -4.81 -9.93 -2.72
C ALA A 27 -4.28 -8.53 -2.98
N ALA A 28 -3.34 -8.43 -3.92
CA ALA A 28 -2.86 -7.16 -4.46
C ALA A 28 -3.52 -6.94 -5.82
N LYS A 29 -4.25 -5.83 -5.95
CA LYS A 29 -4.87 -5.39 -7.21
C LYS A 29 -4.10 -4.19 -7.73
N PHE A 30 -3.25 -4.42 -8.72
CA PHE A 30 -2.34 -3.43 -9.31
C PHE A 30 -2.89 -2.88 -10.62
N VAL A 31 -2.98 -1.56 -10.74
CA VAL A 31 -3.46 -0.90 -11.95
C VAL A 31 -2.29 -0.57 -12.87
N VAL A 32 -2.28 -1.22 -14.03
CA VAL A 32 -1.26 -1.04 -15.08
C VAL A 32 -1.60 0.17 -15.96
N SER A 33 -2.89 0.37 -16.29
CA SER A 33 -3.40 1.53 -17.01
C SER A 33 -4.85 1.80 -16.63
N GLY A 34 -5.27 3.06 -16.70
CA GLY A 34 -6.60 3.48 -16.25
C GLY A 34 -6.67 3.64 -14.75
N HIS A 35 -7.83 3.36 -14.18
CA HIS A 35 -8.07 3.41 -12.74
C HIS A 35 -9.18 2.44 -12.33
N GLU A 36 -9.16 2.02 -11.07
CA GLU A 36 -10.18 1.18 -10.44
C GLU A 36 -10.67 1.86 -9.16
N SER A 37 -11.96 1.79 -8.87
CA SER A 37 -12.55 2.31 -7.64
C SER A 37 -13.09 1.17 -6.79
N TYR A 38 -12.70 1.13 -5.52
CA TYR A 38 -13.13 0.12 -4.55
C TYR A 38 -13.90 0.77 -3.42
N GLN A 39 -15.03 0.18 -3.05
CA GLN A 39 -15.80 0.53 -1.85
C GLN A 39 -15.60 -0.57 -0.81
N ILE A 40 -14.94 -0.26 0.33
CA ILE A 40 -14.62 -1.21 1.40
C ILE A 40 -15.00 -0.61 2.74
N LYS A 41 -15.89 -1.27 3.49
CA LYS A 41 -16.38 -0.82 4.81
C LYS A 41 -16.80 0.66 4.80
N GLY A 42 -17.51 1.09 3.76
CA GLY A 42 -18.02 2.45 3.61
C GLY A 42 -16.99 3.50 3.12
N LYS A 43 -15.73 3.12 2.93
CA LYS A 43 -14.68 4.00 2.40
C LYS A 43 -14.42 3.70 0.92
N ARG A 44 -14.27 4.76 0.12
CA ARG A 44 -13.87 4.66 -1.29
C ARG A 44 -12.35 4.76 -1.41
N TYR A 45 -11.77 3.85 -2.21
CA TYR A 45 -10.37 3.82 -2.59
C TYR A 45 -10.28 3.94 -4.11
N LEU A 46 -9.65 5.01 -4.59
CA LEU A 46 -9.30 5.15 -6.00
C LEU A 46 -7.88 4.61 -6.16
N VAL A 47 -7.70 3.67 -7.08
CA VAL A 47 -6.41 3.07 -7.41
C VAL A 47 -6.06 3.50 -8.82
N GLU A 48 -5.04 4.31 -8.97
CA GLU A 48 -4.61 4.87 -10.23
C GLU A 48 -3.47 4.05 -10.85
N LYS A 49 -3.13 4.35 -12.09
CA LYS A 49 -1.99 3.74 -12.78
C LYS A 49 -0.71 3.80 -11.93
N GLY A 50 -0.08 2.63 -11.75
CA GLY A 50 1.14 2.49 -10.94
C GLY A 50 0.89 2.39 -9.45
N GLU A 51 -0.37 2.23 -9.04
CA GLU A 51 -0.78 1.98 -7.67
C GLU A 51 -1.42 0.59 -7.55
N TYR A 52 -1.47 0.09 -6.33
CA TYR A 52 -2.20 -1.13 -5.99
C TYR A 52 -2.95 -0.98 -4.67
N ILE A 53 -4.04 -1.73 -4.53
CA ILE A 53 -4.72 -1.93 -3.25
C ILE A 53 -4.37 -3.31 -2.72
N LEU A 54 -4.09 -3.39 -1.41
CA LEU A 54 -3.82 -4.65 -0.71
C LEU A 54 -4.90 -4.91 0.32
N GLY A 55 -5.47 -6.12 0.29
CA GLY A 55 -6.43 -6.61 1.27
C GLY A 55 -6.12 -8.05 1.68
N ASN A 56 -6.67 -8.48 2.80
CA ASN A 56 -6.61 -9.86 3.30
C ASN A 56 -7.94 -10.60 3.11
N ALA A 57 -8.04 -11.88 3.47
CA ALA A 57 -9.23 -12.73 3.29
C ALA A 57 -10.53 -12.18 3.93
N GLY A 58 -10.43 -11.31 4.94
CA GLY A 58 -11.60 -10.65 5.53
C GLY A 58 -12.12 -9.44 4.74
N THR A 59 -11.50 -9.11 3.61
CA THR A 59 -11.83 -7.93 2.83
C THR A 59 -12.95 -8.22 1.84
N MET A 60 -14.09 -7.54 2.02
CA MET A 60 -15.19 -7.47 1.05
C MET A 60 -15.17 -6.10 0.39
N ALA A 61 -15.22 -6.07 -0.92
CA ALA A 61 -15.17 -4.85 -1.71
C ALA A 61 -16.24 -4.86 -2.82
N SER A 62 -16.87 -3.71 -3.09
CA SER A 62 -17.50 -3.47 -4.37
C SER A 62 -16.51 -2.73 -5.26
N ILE A 63 -16.34 -3.21 -6.49
CA ILE A 63 -15.43 -2.62 -7.48
C ILE A 63 -16.22 -1.96 -8.58
N GLU A 64 -15.77 -0.77 -8.99
CA GLU A 64 -16.28 -0.05 -10.15
C GLU A 64 -15.11 0.32 -11.08
N ILE A 65 -15.22 -0.07 -12.34
CA ILE A 65 -14.36 0.35 -13.44
C ILE A 65 -15.25 1.07 -14.44
N ASN A 66 -14.96 2.32 -14.75
CA ASN A 66 -15.74 3.12 -15.69
C ASN A 66 -14.81 4.08 -16.45
N GLY A 67 -14.17 3.57 -17.51
CA GLY A 67 -13.19 4.30 -18.32
C GLY A 67 -13.61 4.43 -19.78
N HIS A 68 -13.09 5.45 -20.47
CA HIS A 68 -13.18 5.56 -21.93
C HIS A 68 -12.31 4.52 -22.61
N ASP A 69 -11.13 4.27 -22.05
CA ASP A 69 -10.15 3.26 -22.50
C ASP A 69 -10.15 2.06 -21.57
N ASP A 70 -9.53 0.97 -22.03
CA ASP A 70 -9.38 -0.25 -21.23
C ASP A 70 -8.54 0.00 -19.99
N THR A 71 -9.14 -0.21 -18.84
CA THR A 71 -8.41 -0.34 -17.59
C THR A 71 -7.76 -1.71 -17.54
N LYS A 72 -6.42 -1.73 -17.43
CA LYS A 72 -5.64 -2.96 -17.33
C LYS A 72 -5.17 -3.14 -15.90
N GLY A 73 -5.43 -4.32 -15.35
CA GLY A 73 -5.06 -4.68 -14.01
C GLY A 73 -4.28 -5.99 -13.95
N LEU A 74 -3.41 -6.10 -12.96
CA LEU A 74 -2.74 -7.32 -12.52
C LEU A 74 -3.20 -7.63 -11.11
N CYS A 75 -3.83 -8.78 -10.92
CA CYS A 75 -4.22 -9.28 -9.62
C CYS A 75 -3.30 -10.43 -9.21
N VAL A 76 -2.74 -10.34 -8.01
CA VAL A 76 -1.97 -11.40 -7.38
C VAL A 76 -2.67 -11.78 -6.09
N ASP A 77 -3.07 -13.05 -5.98
CA ASP A 77 -3.70 -13.62 -4.79
C ASP A 77 -2.72 -14.60 -4.15
N ILE A 78 -2.48 -14.44 -2.84
CA ILE A 78 -1.59 -15.28 -2.04
C ILE A 78 -2.40 -15.91 -0.91
N SER A 79 -2.28 -17.22 -0.75
CA SER A 79 -2.96 -17.95 0.33
C SER A 79 -2.47 -17.49 1.70
N GLU A 80 -3.38 -17.49 2.68
CA GLU A 80 -3.03 -17.20 4.07
C GLU A 80 -1.96 -18.14 4.61
N ARG A 81 -1.92 -19.38 4.12
CA ARG A 81 -0.92 -20.38 4.50
C ARG A 81 0.49 -19.86 4.21
N ILE A 82 0.77 -19.37 2.99
CA ILE A 82 2.09 -18.86 2.61
C ILE A 82 2.44 -17.61 3.43
N ILE A 83 1.50 -16.69 3.60
CA ILE A 83 1.70 -15.49 4.43
C ILE A 83 2.06 -15.88 5.88
N ASN A 84 1.35 -16.86 6.43
CA ASN A 84 1.59 -17.35 7.78
C ASN A 84 2.98 -18.01 7.93
N GLU A 85 3.38 -18.86 6.98
CA GLU A 85 4.69 -19.51 6.95
C GLU A 85 5.84 -18.49 6.85
N VAL A 86 5.70 -17.49 5.97
CA VAL A 86 6.67 -16.40 5.80
C VAL A 86 6.75 -15.53 7.06
N ALA A 87 5.61 -15.18 7.65
CA ALA A 87 5.58 -14.39 8.87
C ALA A 87 6.23 -15.14 10.04
N ASP A 88 6.00 -16.44 10.18
CA ASP A 88 6.64 -17.28 11.21
C ASP A 88 8.15 -17.38 11.00
N TYR A 89 8.62 -17.49 9.77
CA TYR A 89 10.03 -17.60 9.46
C TYR A 89 10.81 -16.31 9.80
N HIS A 90 10.30 -15.15 9.39
CA HIS A 90 10.98 -13.88 9.57
C HIS A 90 10.71 -13.19 10.91
N PHE A 91 9.57 -13.48 11.55
CA PHE A 91 9.07 -12.78 12.73
C PHE A 91 8.61 -13.73 13.84
N SER A 92 9.30 -14.83 14.02
CA SER A 92 8.97 -15.95 14.94
C SER A 92 8.68 -15.54 16.39
N GLN A 93 9.00 -14.31 16.79
CA GLN A 93 8.72 -13.76 18.13
C GLN A 93 7.56 -12.75 18.15
N SER A 94 6.93 -12.48 17.01
CA SER A 94 5.89 -11.44 16.87
C SER A 94 4.53 -12.04 16.53
N GLY A 95 3.94 -12.78 17.48
CA GLY A 95 2.53 -13.25 17.34
C GLY A 95 1.57 -12.12 16.96
N ASP A 96 1.84 -10.91 17.41
CA ASP A 96 1.05 -9.71 17.15
C ASP A 96 1.05 -9.26 15.68
N LEU A 97 2.18 -9.43 14.93
CA LEU A 97 2.22 -9.14 13.49
C LEU A 97 1.32 -10.09 12.71
N LYS A 98 1.34 -11.40 13.06
CA LYS A 98 0.45 -12.39 12.43
C LYS A 98 -1.01 -12.06 12.70
N GLU A 99 -1.36 -11.73 13.93
CA GLU A 99 -2.72 -11.31 14.27
C GLU A 99 -3.13 -10.09 13.47
N PHE A 100 -2.26 -9.07 13.35
CA PHE A 100 -2.50 -7.91 12.51
C PHE A 100 -2.74 -8.27 11.04
N LEU A 101 -1.93 -9.17 10.47
CA LEU A 101 -2.05 -9.57 9.06
C LEU A 101 -3.32 -10.38 8.78
N LEU A 102 -3.65 -11.35 9.64
CA LEU A 102 -4.63 -12.39 9.35
C LEU A 102 -6.02 -12.13 9.91
N THR A 103 -6.22 -11.01 10.62
CA THR A 103 -7.52 -10.66 11.23
C THR A 103 -8.10 -9.35 10.67
N ASP A 104 -9.20 -8.91 11.23
CA ASP A 104 -9.86 -7.64 10.95
C ASP A 104 -9.05 -6.41 11.40
N GLN A 105 -7.94 -6.61 12.10
CA GLN A 105 -6.96 -5.57 12.42
C GLN A 105 -6.20 -5.11 11.17
N PHE A 106 -6.15 -5.92 10.11
CA PHE A 106 -5.49 -5.55 8.86
C PHE A 106 -6.05 -4.25 8.27
N LEU A 107 -5.14 -3.41 7.83
CA LEU A 107 -5.49 -2.10 7.26
C LEU A 107 -5.42 -2.15 5.74
N VAL A 108 -6.57 -2.36 5.10
CA VAL A 108 -6.67 -2.17 3.66
C VAL A 108 -6.25 -0.75 3.31
N ASN A 109 -5.31 -0.62 2.38
CA ASN A 109 -4.85 0.68 1.88
C ASN A 109 -4.36 0.57 0.43
N THR A 110 -4.25 1.73 -0.22
CA THR A 110 -3.60 1.90 -1.52
C THR A 110 -2.12 2.23 -1.34
N TYR A 111 -1.30 1.80 -2.27
CA TYR A 111 0.15 2.01 -2.24
C TYR A 111 0.66 2.39 -3.62
N LYS A 112 1.58 3.35 -3.68
CA LYS A 112 2.36 3.64 -4.90
C LYS A 112 3.39 2.53 -5.09
N ALA A 113 3.28 1.76 -6.17
CA ALA A 113 4.12 0.59 -6.39
C ALA A 113 5.63 0.89 -6.35
N ARG A 114 6.03 2.06 -6.83
CA ARG A 114 7.44 2.51 -6.80
C ARG A 114 8.05 2.67 -5.40
N ASN A 115 7.23 2.64 -4.34
CA ASN A 115 7.67 2.91 -2.97
C ASN A 115 7.67 1.66 -2.08
N THR A 116 7.39 0.46 -2.63
CA THR A 116 7.19 -0.77 -1.86
C THR A 116 7.90 -1.95 -2.52
N ASN A 117 8.32 -2.93 -1.72
CA ASN A 117 8.92 -4.17 -2.23
C ASN A 117 7.90 -4.94 -3.08
N LEU A 118 6.67 -5.07 -2.59
CA LEU A 118 5.58 -5.70 -3.35
C LEU A 118 5.35 -5.00 -4.69
N GLY A 119 5.37 -3.68 -4.72
CA GLY A 119 5.18 -2.92 -5.95
C GLY A 119 6.25 -3.19 -7.00
N TYR A 120 7.51 -3.35 -6.60
CA TYR A 120 8.58 -3.78 -7.52
C TYR A 120 8.30 -5.17 -8.07
N ALA A 121 7.88 -6.12 -7.24
CA ALA A 121 7.50 -7.47 -7.68
C ALA A 121 6.34 -7.43 -8.68
N LEU A 122 5.29 -6.64 -8.41
CA LEU A 122 4.15 -6.48 -9.31
C LEU A 122 4.55 -5.88 -10.66
N HIS A 123 5.44 -4.90 -10.70
CA HIS A 123 5.97 -4.34 -11.95
C HIS A 123 6.74 -5.38 -12.75
N GLU A 124 7.58 -6.18 -12.08
CA GLU A 124 8.38 -7.21 -12.73
C GLU A 124 7.49 -8.32 -13.32
N ILE A 125 6.51 -8.80 -12.56
CA ILE A 125 5.51 -9.77 -13.03
C ILE A 125 4.76 -9.22 -14.26
N ASN A 126 4.29 -7.97 -14.18
CA ASN A 126 3.58 -7.34 -15.28
C ASN A 126 4.48 -7.25 -16.55
N ARG A 127 5.76 -6.91 -16.40
CA ARG A 127 6.72 -6.84 -17.51
C ARG A 127 6.90 -8.19 -18.18
N GLN A 128 7.07 -9.26 -17.41
CA GLN A 128 7.28 -10.62 -17.91
C GLN A 128 6.05 -11.13 -18.64
N VAL A 129 4.87 -10.95 -18.05
CA VAL A 129 3.61 -11.42 -18.63
C VAL A 129 3.24 -10.63 -19.89
N SER A 130 3.46 -9.30 -19.90
CA SER A 130 3.19 -8.45 -21.08
C SER A 130 4.21 -8.68 -22.21
N GLY A 131 5.41 -9.15 -21.89
CA GLY A 131 6.46 -9.45 -22.88
C GLY A 131 6.27 -10.76 -23.66
N GLY A 132 5.17 -11.48 -23.42
CA GLY A 132 4.86 -12.74 -24.11
C GLY A 132 5.77 -13.92 -23.72
N GLN A 133 6.59 -13.77 -22.70
CA GLN A 133 7.36 -14.88 -22.10
C GLN A 133 6.43 -15.68 -21.18
N HIS A 134 5.50 -16.42 -21.77
CA HIS A 134 4.61 -17.35 -21.06
C HIS A 134 5.35 -18.64 -20.69
N SER A 135 6.49 -18.55 -20.04
CA SER A 135 7.09 -19.75 -19.45
C SER A 135 6.37 -20.01 -18.12
N ASN A 136 5.53 -21.05 -18.09
CA ASN A 136 4.95 -21.60 -16.85
C ASN A 136 6.03 -21.91 -15.78
N GLU A 137 7.29 -21.96 -16.16
CA GLU A 137 8.44 -22.15 -15.27
C GLU A 137 8.68 -20.99 -14.32
N LEU A 138 8.32 -19.76 -14.72
CA LEU A 138 8.48 -18.57 -13.86
C LEU A 138 7.33 -18.41 -12.86
N LEU A 139 6.15 -18.97 -13.17
CA LEU A 139 4.97 -18.92 -12.31
C LEU A 139 4.92 -20.20 -11.45
N ASN A 140 5.83 -20.27 -10.49
CA ASN A 140 5.98 -21.40 -9.61
C ASN A 140 5.72 -21.02 -8.14
N THR A 141 5.77 -22.00 -7.25
CA THR A 141 5.54 -21.80 -5.83
C THR A 141 6.56 -20.83 -5.20
N GLU A 142 7.82 -20.81 -5.67
CA GLU A 142 8.87 -19.92 -5.16
C GLU A 142 8.53 -18.45 -5.42
N LEU A 143 7.92 -18.12 -6.56
CA LEU A 143 7.46 -16.77 -6.86
C LEU A 143 6.42 -16.30 -5.83
N PHE A 144 5.46 -17.16 -5.44
CA PHE A 144 4.46 -16.81 -4.45
C PHE A 144 5.05 -16.59 -3.06
N TYR A 145 6.08 -17.37 -2.67
CA TYR A 145 6.83 -17.10 -1.44
C TYR A 145 7.58 -15.77 -1.50
N SER A 146 8.25 -15.46 -2.60
CA SER A 146 8.95 -14.17 -2.78
C SER A 146 7.99 -12.96 -2.73
N ILE A 147 6.79 -13.10 -3.31
CA ILE A 147 5.74 -12.07 -3.22
C ILE A 147 5.26 -11.96 -1.77
N ALA A 148 5.03 -13.08 -1.07
CA ALA A 148 4.62 -13.08 0.33
C ALA A 148 5.68 -12.43 1.23
N GLU A 149 6.98 -12.69 1.01
CA GLU A 149 8.07 -12.00 1.71
C GLU A 149 8.00 -10.49 1.50
N SER A 150 7.74 -10.04 0.27
CA SER A 150 7.56 -8.61 -0.03
C SER A 150 6.36 -8.01 0.70
N ILE A 151 5.21 -8.73 0.73
CA ILE A 151 4.02 -8.31 1.48
C ILE A 151 4.34 -8.20 2.97
N VAL A 152 4.90 -9.25 3.56
CA VAL A 152 5.16 -9.31 5.00
C VAL A 152 6.18 -8.24 5.41
N ALA A 153 7.24 -8.03 4.61
CA ALA A 153 8.24 -7.00 4.87
C ALA A 153 7.63 -5.58 4.84
N ASP A 154 6.83 -5.26 3.81
CA ASP A 154 6.17 -3.96 3.69
C ASP A 154 5.15 -3.76 4.84
N GLN A 155 4.38 -4.78 5.17
CA GLN A 155 3.36 -4.72 6.22
C GLN A 155 3.95 -4.71 7.64
N ALA A 156 5.13 -5.27 7.86
CA ALA A 156 5.84 -5.18 9.14
C ALA A 156 6.18 -3.73 9.50
N ILE A 157 6.56 -2.91 8.51
CA ILE A 157 6.81 -1.47 8.69
C ILE A 157 5.50 -0.75 9.09
N ILE A 158 4.39 -1.09 8.43
CA ILE A 158 3.06 -0.52 8.75
C ILE A 158 2.63 -0.94 10.15
N TYR A 159 2.79 -2.22 10.50
CA TYR A 159 2.48 -2.74 11.82
C TYR A 159 3.30 -2.06 12.92
N GLU A 160 4.61 -1.88 12.71
CA GLU A 160 5.48 -1.18 13.68
C GLU A 160 4.97 0.24 13.95
N GLN A 161 4.58 0.98 12.91
CA GLN A 161 4.01 2.31 13.05
C GLN A 161 2.65 2.29 13.75
N TYR A 162 1.78 1.35 13.36
CA TYR A 162 0.47 1.14 13.95
C TYR A 162 0.55 0.77 15.44
N SER A 163 1.49 -0.09 15.84
CA SER A 163 1.66 -0.57 17.21
C SER A 163 2.06 0.53 18.20
N ARG A 164 2.68 1.61 17.72
CA ARG A 164 3.03 2.79 18.53
C ARG A 164 1.83 3.62 18.97
N LEU A 165 0.66 3.44 18.34
CA LEU A 165 -0.58 4.07 18.74
C LEU A 165 -1.26 3.26 19.86
N GLN A 166 -1.20 3.74 21.08
CA GLN A 166 -1.78 3.06 22.24
C GLN A 166 -3.23 3.50 22.46
N PHE A 167 -4.20 2.82 21.87
CA PHE A 167 -5.62 3.02 22.08
C PHE A 167 -6.29 1.70 22.43
N LYS A 168 -7.21 1.72 23.40
CA LYS A 168 -7.92 0.52 23.87
C LYS A 168 -8.87 -0.07 22.83
N LYS A 169 -9.49 0.80 22.01
CA LYS A 169 -10.43 0.36 20.95
C LYS A 169 -9.73 0.26 19.62
N THR A 170 -9.71 -0.92 19.03
CA THR A 170 -9.11 -1.21 17.72
C THR A 170 -9.64 -0.29 16.62
N GLU A 171 -10.95 -0.07 16.55
CA GLU A 171 -11.58 0.81 15.57
C GLU A 171 -11.08 2.25 15.65
N THR A 172 -10.95 2.79 16.87
CA THR A 172 -10.41 4.14 17.10
C THR A 172 -8.95 4.21 16.65
N ARG A 173 -8.14 3.20 17.00
CA ARG A 173 -6.73 3.10 16.62
C ARG A 173 -6.58 3.03 15.10
N GLN A 174 -7.36 2.19 14.42
CA GLN A 174 -7.38 2.09 12.97
C GLN A 174 -7.78 3.41 12.29
N SER A 175 -8.84 4.06 12.79
CA SER A 175 -9.31 5.34 12.25
C SER A 175 -8.25 6.43 12.37
N LEU A 176 -7.63 6.58 13.54
CA LEU A 176 -6.57 7.56 13.77
C LEU A 176 -5.33 7.27 12.93
N PHE A 177 -4.94 6.00 12.82
CA PHE A 177 -3.77 5.63 12.01
C PHE A 177 -4.00 5.94 10.52
N ARG A 178 -5.19 5.67 9.98
CA ARG A 178 -5.53 6.04 8.59
C ARG A 178 -5.43 7.55 8.37
N GLN A 179 -5.96 8.36 9.28
CA GLN A 179 -5.86 9.82 9.18
C GLN A 179 -4.39 10.30 9.19
N LEU A 180 -3.54 9.65 9.98
CA LEU A 180 -2.10 9.96 9.99
C LEU A 180 -1.40 9.52 8.70
N LEU A 181 -1.78 8.38 8.11
CA LEU A 181 -1.28 7.95 6.81
C LEU A 181 -1.71 8.91 5.69
N GLU A 182 -2.98 9.29 5.65
CA GLU A 182 -3.51 10.27 4.69
C GLU A 182 -2.80 11.62 4.80
N ALA A 183 -2.57 12.08 6.03
CA ALA A 183 -1.78 13.30 6.26
C ALA A 183 -0.34 13.18 5.76
N ARG A 184 0.30 12.03 5.95
CA ARG A 184 1.64 11.75 5.43
C ARG A 184 1.67 11.73 3.91
N GLU A 185 0.72 11.07 3.28
CA GLU A 185 0.58 11.03 1.82
C GLU A 185 0.35 12.42 1.23
N TYR A 186 -0.48 13.24 1.89
CA TYR A 186 -0.66 14.63 1.50
C TYR A 186 0.66 15.42 1.55
N MET A 187 1.45 15.27 2.64
CA MET A 187 2.76 15.91 2.73
C MET A 187 3.71 15.43 1.63
N ASP A 188 3.76 14.13 1.35
CA ASP A 188 4.61 13.55 0.30
C ASP A 188 4.23 14.03 -1.11
N ALA A 189 2.95 14.31 -1.36
CA ALA A 189 2.45 14.81 -2.63
C ALA A 189 2.73 16.31 -2.85
N HIS A 190 2.92 17.10 -1.77
CA HIS A 190 3.03 18.55 -1.82
C HIS A 190 4.39 19.06 -1.32
N LEU A 191 5.45 18.26 -1.38
CA LEU A 191 6.77 18.62 -0.84
C LEU A 191 7.33 19.93 -1.40
N SER A 192 7.01 20.26 -2.64
CA SER A 192 7.44 21.51 -3.30
C SER A 192 6.58 22.73 -2.96
N ASP A 193 5.45 22.52 -2.28
CA ASP A 193 4.50 23.56 -1.96
C ASP A 193 4.81 24.19 -0.58
N ASP A 194 4.29 25.36 -0.31
CA ASP A 194 4.29 25.93 1.04
C ASP A 194 3.18 25.26 1.88
N ILE A 195 3.57 24.17 2.55
CA ILE A 195 2.64 23.34 3.32
C ILE A 195 2.43 23.94 4.71
N HIS A 196 1.21 24.40 4.97
CA HIS A 196 0.78 24.80 6.31
C HIS A 196 0.13 23.64 7.07
N LEU A 197 0.48 23.49 8.35
CA LEU A 197 -0.06 22.43 9.21
C LEU A 197 -1.60 22.43 9.24
N ASP A 198 -2.24 23.59 9.17
CA ASP A 198 -3.69 23.73 9.17
C ASP A 198 -4.35 23.14 7.90
N GLN A 199 -3.62 23.06 6.79
CA GLN A 199 -4.08 22.36 5.57
C GLN A 199 -4.03 20.84 5.76
N ILE A 200 -2.95 20.33 6.37
CA ILE A 200 -2.78 18.90 6.64
C ILE A 200 -3.88 18.36 7.56
N ILE A 201 -4.19 19.09 8.65
CA ILE A 201 -5.15 18.64 9.66
C ILE A 201 -6.61 18.90 9.31
N ARG A 202 -6.89 19.70 8.27
CA ARG A 202 -8.25 20.08 7.90
C ARG A 202 -9.19 18.90 7.71
N ASN A 203 -8.67 17.79 7.23
CA ASN A 203 -9.39 16.53 7.01
C ASN A 203 -9.24 15.53 8.15
N ALA A 204 -8.43 15.82 9.17
CA ALA A 204 -8.09 14.86 10.21
C ALA A 204 -9.03 14.90 11.43
N PHE A 205 -10.02 15.81 11.46
CA PHE A 205 -11.01 15.95 12.55
C PHE A 205 -10.40 15.92 13.97
N MET A 206 -9.18 16.41 14.12
CA MET A 206 -8.48 16.46 15.41
C MET A 206 -7.80 17.82 15.64
N SER A 207 -7.52 18.16 16.90
CA SER A 207 -6.80 19.38 17.22
C SER A 207 -5.34 19.32 16.74
N LYS A 208 -4.76 20.48 16.43
CA LYS A 208 -3.36 20.63 15.98
C LYS A 208 -2.36 19.97 16.95
N TYR A 209 -2.55 20.19 18.26
CA TYR A 209 -1.71 19.58 19.29
C TYR A 209 -1.81 18.05 19.30
N HIS A 210 -3.04 17.54 19.21
CA HIS A 210 -3.28 16.09 19.19
C HIS A 210 -2.65 15.44 17.95
N PHE A 211 -2.82 16.07 16.78
CA PHE A 211 -2.21 15.60 15.53
C PHE A 211 -0.67 15.55 15.63
N ILE A 212 -0.01 16.63 16.05
CA ILE A 212 1.46 16.65 16.15
C ILE A 212 1.95 15.55 17.09
N ARG A 213 1.29 15.36 18.23
CA ARG A 213 1.65 14.34 19.22
C ARG A 213 1.50 12.94 18.65
N LEU A 214 0.37 12.62 18.00
CA LEU A 214 0.12 11.31 17.42
C LEU A 214 1.03 11.04 16.21
N PHE A 215 1.22 12.03 15.35
CA PHE A 215 2.11 11.91 14.20
C PHE A 215 3.55 11.59 14.66
N LYS A 216 4.06 12.33 15.65
CA LYS A 216 5.39 12.08 16.23
C LYS A 216 5.48 10.71 16.91
N ALA A 217 4.45 10.28 17.63
CA ALA A 217 4.43 8.95 18.24
C ALA A 217 4.48 7.86 17.18
N THR A 218 3.75 8.01 16.08
CA THR A 218 3.65 7.03 15.00
C THR A 218 4.90 6.98 14.11
N PHE A 219 5.38 8.15 13.66
CA PHE A 219 6.45 8.25 12.65
C PHE A 219 7.79 8.69 13.22
N ILE A 220 7.90 8.87 14.54
CA ILE A 220 9.11 9.30 15.28
C ILE A 220 9.49 10.76 15.03
N LEU A 221 9.13 11.32 13.88
CA LEU A 221 9.39 12.72 13.50
C LEU A 221 8.12 13.55 13.69
N SER A 222 8.29 14.82 14.08
CA SER A 222 7.17 15.77 13.99
C SER A 222 6.81 16.02 12.52
N PRO A 223 5.60 16.50 12.19
CA PRO A 223 5.22 16.81 10.80
C PRO A 223 6.22 17.71 10.09
N TYR A 224 6.69 18.76 10.76
CA TYR A 224 7.70 19.68 10.22
C TYR A 224 9.04 18.99 9.94
N GLN A 225 9.53 18.17 10.89
CA GLN A 225 10.78 17.40 10.70
C GLN A 225 10.65 16.40 9.58
N TYR A 226 9.46 15.78 9.42
CA TYR A 226 9.17 14.86 8.35
C TYR A 226 9.27 15.55 6.97
N ILE A 227 8.58 16.68 6.79
CA ILE A 227 8.63 17.47 5.54
C ILE A 227 10.06 17.89 5.22
N LEU A 228 10.77 18.45 6.20
CA LEU A 228 12.16 18.89 6.01
C LEU A 228 13.06 17.74 5.57
N ARG A 229 12.96 16.58 6.23
CA ARG A 229 13.72 15.39 5.85
C ARG A 229 13.42 14.95 4.42
N LYS A 230 12.13 14.90 4.04
CA LYS A 230 11.69 14.51 2.70
C LYS A 230 12.18 15.48 1.63
N ARG A 231 12.15 16.78 1.89
CA ARG A 231 12.72 17.81 1.00
C ARG A 231 14.21 17.62 0.80
N LEU A 232 14.97 17.38 1.88
CA LEU A 232 16.40 17.10 1.79
C LEU A 232 16.72 15.82 1.03
N GLU A 233 15.94 14.75 1.22
CA GLU A 233 16.05 13.50 0.46
C GLU A 233 15.79 13.75 -1.05
N SER A 234 14.76 14.52 -1.39
CA SER A 234 14.44 14.91 -2.77
C SER A 234 15.55 15.76 -3.40
N ALA A 235 16.00 16.79 -2.70
CA ALA A 235 17.12 17.66 -3.16
C ALA A 235 18.39 16.83 -3.42
N ARG A 236 18.72 15.90 -2.52
CA ARG A 236 19.87 15.02 -2.70
C ARG A 236 19.75 14.18 -3.99
N VAL A 237 18.59 13.62 -4.28
CA VAL A 237 18.36 12.84 -5.51
C VAL A 237 18.53 13.71 -6.74
N GLN A 238 18.00 14.94 -6.75
CA GLN A 238 18.12 15.88 -7.86
C GLN A 238 19.57 16.28 -8.11
N LEU A 239 20.32 16.62 -7.05
CA LEU A 239 21.75 16.96 -7.14
C LEU A 239 22.59 15.80 -7.69
N LEU A 240 22.32 14.56 -7.24
CA LEU A 240 22.99 13.38 -7.78
C LEU A 240 22.61 13.10 -9.24
N GLY A 241 21.41 13.52 -9.67
CA GLY A 241 20.93 13.47 -11.05
C GLY A 241 21.51 14.57 -11.95
N GLY A 242 22.36 15.49 -11.42
CA GLY A 242 23.03 16.52 -12.19
C GLY A 242 22.36 17.91 -12.17
N SER A 243 21.27 18.09 -11.40
CA SER A 243 20.66 19.42 -11.19
C SER A 243 21.62 20.32 -10.38
N ASN A 244 21.59 21.62 -10.63
CA ASN A 244 22.39 22.56 -9.83
C ASN A 244 21.66 22.94 -8.51
N VAL A 245 22.40 23.54 -7.58
CA VAL A 245 21.88 23.90 -6.24
C VAL A 245 20.71 24.90 -6.34
N THR A 246 20.75 25.82 -7.30
CA THR A 246 19.69 26.81 -7.47
C THR A 246 18.40 26.19 -8.00
N GLU A 247 18.48 25.16 -8.85
CA GLU A 247 17.36 24.43 -9.38
C GLU A 247 16.72 23.48 -8.32
N THR A 248 17.51 23.09 -7.31
CA THR A 248 17.05 22.19 -6.23
C THR A 248 16.59 22.92 -4.98
N ALA A 249 16.73 24.26 -4.92
CA ALA A 249 16.23 25.06 -3.81
C ALA A 249 14.70 25.15 -3.86
N PHE A 250 14.04 24.70 -2.80
CA PHE A 250 12.60 24.78 -2.60
C PHE A 250 12.21 26.07 -1.88
#